data_bdb19d4b9acce96c0b6b49aa39eb8576
#
_entry.id   bdb19d4b9acce96c0b6b49aa39eb8576
#
_cell.length_a   1.000
_cell.length_b   1.000
_cell.length_c   1.000
_cell.angle_alpha   90.00
_cell.angle_beta   90.00
_cell.angle_gamma   90.00
#
_symmetry.space_group_name_H-M   'P 1'
#
loop_
_entity.id
_entity.type
_entity.pdbx_description
1 polymer ?
#
loop_
_entity_poly.entity_id
_entity_poly.type
_entity_poly.pdbx_seq_one_letter_code
_entity_poly.pdbx_strand_id
1 'polypeptide(L)'
;MTPDFNRAATKAAEILIKYGICTAPVDPIPIFKKADDFNVVTFTEMSAQIGMDRHELVSTFEAENHDAVSSVYLKNGRNHYLVAYNMRLPQYIVQRALAREMGHIVLGHDGTRPEDVRNAEALCFAHHLLCPRALIHAIQAAGVKITTEVLGNTTGCYERCLIGMRKTPATHVPPDLNRRIRDQFADYVSEFLDFQTYLSQEDDSMIANFGSFMDGYEE
;
A
#
# COMPACT_ATOMS: atom_id res chain seq x y z
N MET A 1 -25.87 -0.18 -7.75
CA MET A 1 -25.26 0.69 -6.69
C MET A 1 -23.88 1.07 -7.18
N THR A 2 -23.48 2.33 -7.04
CA THR A 2 -22.15 2.80 -7.51
C THR A 2 -21.15 2.79 -6.34
N PRO A 3 -19.85 2.50 -6.60
CA PRO A 3 -18.80 2.58 -5.59
C PRO A 3 -18.61 4.01 -5.06
N ASP A 4 -18.37 4.14 -3.76
CA ASP A 4 -18.00 5.42 -3.11
C ASP A 4 -16.48 5.53 -2.95
N PHE A 5 -15.84 5.91 -4.04
CA PHE A 5 -14.38 6.07 -4.08
C PHE A 5 -13.88 7.22 -3.20
N ASN A 6 -14.67 8.28 -2.98
CA ASN A 6 -14.29 9.39 -2.11
C ASN A 6 -14.23 8.94 -0.65
N ARG A 7 -15.22 8.17 -0.20
CA ARG A 7 -15.21 7.56 1.12
C ARG A 7 -14.01 6.62 1.30
N ALA A 8 -13.73 5.78 0.31
CA ALA A 8 -12.60 4.84 0.35
C ALA A 8 -11.26 5.59 0.48
N ALA A 9 -11.02 6.62 -0.34
CA ALA A 9 -9.81 7.43 -0.29
C ALA A 9 -9.68 8.21 1.03
N THR A 10 -10.79 8.77 1.54
CA THR A 10 -10.81 9.48 2.82
C THR A 10 -10.48 8.54 3.98
N LYS A 11 -11.06 7.33 4.01
CA LYS A 11 -10.76 6.34 5.04
C LYS A 11 -9.30 5.85 5.01
N ALA A 12 -8.69 5.72 3.85
CA ALA A 12 -7.27 5.42 3.75
C ALA A 12 -6.40 6.55 4.34
N ALA A 13 -6.74 7.82 4.06
CA ALA A 13 -6.07 8.98 4.63
C ALA A 13 -6.20 9.03 6.17
N GLU A 14 -7.39 8.75 6.69
CA GLU A 14 -7.64 8.67 8.15
C GLU A 14 -6.78 7.59 8.82
N ILE A 15 -6.62 6.42 8.19
CA ILE A 15 -5.77 5.32 8.69
C ILE A 15 -4.29 5.74 8.72
N LEU A 16 -3.77 6.33 7.65
CA LEU A 16 -2.39 6.82 7.62
C LEU A 16 -2.11 7.79 8.76
N ILE A 17 -3.03 8.73 8.99
CA ILE A 17 -2.91 9.74 10.05
C ILE A 17 -3.06 9.12 11.44
N LYS A 18 -4.06 8.26 11.64
CA LYS A 18 -4.34 7.60 12.93
C LYS A 18 -3.15 6.80 13.43
N TYR A 19 -2.47 6.09 12.54
CA TYR A 19 -1.36 5.22 12.91
C TYR A 19 0.02 5.85 12.74
N GLY A 20 0.10 7.13 12.39
CA GLY A 20 1.34 7.88 12.28
C GLY A 20 2.27 7.33 11.21
N ILE A 21 1.73 6.95 10.03
CA ILE A 21 2.53 6.39 8.94
C ILE A 21 3.24 7.54 8.22
N CYS A 22 4.54 7.62 8.38
CA CYS A 22 5.38 8.72 7.88
C CYS A 22 6.46 8.29 6.88
N THR A 23 6.51 7.01 6.51
CA THR A 23 7.49 6.46 5.57
C THR A 23 6.82 5.66 4.46
N ALA A 24 7.49 5.54 3.34
CA ALA A 24 7.08 4.69 2.21
C ALA A 24 8.26 3.76 1.82
N PRO A 25 7.98 2.57 1.28
CA PRO A 25 6.65 1.98 1.03
C PRO A 25 5.83 1.72 2.29
N VAL A 26 4.52 1.94 2.22
CA VAL A 26 3.61 1.69 3.35
C VAL A 26 3.44 0.18 3.54
N ASP A 27 3.74 -0.31 4.76
CA ASP A 27 3.49 -1.69 5.16
C ASP A 27 2.22 -1.78 6.01
N PRO A 28 1.18 -2.51 5.58
CA PRO A 28 -0.04 -2.69 6.35
C PRO A 28 0.13 -3.53 7.63
N ILE A 29 1.14 -4.42 7.71
CA ILE A 29 1.30 -5.33 8.85
C ILE A 29 1.47 -4.59 10.19
N PRO A 30 2.34 -3.57 10.31
CA PRO A 30 2.43 -2.79 11.54
C PRO A 30 1.13 -2.06 11.90
N ILE A 31 0.33 -1.65 10.90
CA ILE A 31 -0.97 -1.01 11.14
C ILE A 31 -1.92 -2.01 11.81
N PHE A 32 -2.03 -3.22 11.26
CA PHE A 32 -2.84 -4.28 11.85
C PHE A 32 -2.38 -4.62 13.28
N LYS A 33 -1.07 -4.71 13.52
CA LYS A 33 -0.52 -5.05 14.85
C LYS A 33 -0.75 -3.97 15.90
N LYS A 34 -0.90 -2.71 15.51
CA LYS A 34 -1.20 -1.59 16.42
C LYS A 34 -2.68 -1.47 16.77
N ALA A 35 -3.55 -2.15 16.04
CA ALA A 35 -5.00 -2.08 16.25
C ALA A 35 -5.46 -3.27 17.08
N ASP A 36 -6.08 -3.02 18.22
CA ASP A 36 -6.47 -4.04 19.21
C ASP A 36 -7.55 -5.01 18.72
N ASP A 37 -8.29 -4.63 17.69
CA ASP A 37 -9.38 -5.39 17.09
C ASP A 37 -8.95 -6.27 15.92
N PHE A 38 -7.65 -6.27 15.56
CA PHE A 38 -7.12 -7.09 14.47
C PHE A 38 -6.18 -8.18 14.98
N ASN A 39 -6.26 -9.34 14.34
CA ASN A 39 -5.28 -10.41 14.44
C ASN A 39 -4.80 -10.74 13.02
N VAL A 40 -3.55 -10.42 12.71
CA VAL A 40 -2.94 -10.69 11.41
C VAL A 40 -1.98 -11.87 11.52
N VAL A 41 -2.21 -12.90 10.70
CA VAL A 41 -1.44 -14.15 10.70
C VAL A 41 -1.14 -14.59 9.26
N THR A 42 -0.13 -15.42 9.09
CA THR A 42 0.08 -16.11 7.83
C THR A 42 -0.90 -17.28 7.67
N PHE A 43 -1.15 -17.76 6.47
CA PHE A 43 -1.92 -19.00 6.26
C PHE A 43 -1.31 -20.21 6.98
N THR A 44 0.02 -20.25 7.11
CA THR A 44 0.70 -21.32 7.84
C THR A 44 0.43 -21.24 9.34
N GLU A 45 0.47 -20.07 9.94
CA GLU A 45 0.15 -19.85 11.36
C GLU A 45 -1.33 -20.15 11.64
N MET A 46 -2.23 -19.68 10.75
CA MET A 46 -3.65 -19.97 10.87
C MET A 46 -3.93 -21.47 10.80
N SER A 47 -3.35 -22.19 9.83
CA SER A 47 -3.44 -23.63 9.69
C SER A 47 -3.02 -24.36 10.97
N ALA A 48 -1.89 -23.97 11.56
CA ALA A 48 -1.41 -24.54 12.83
C ALA A 48 -2.34 -24.24 14.02
N GLN A 49 -2.94 -23.04 14.07
CA GLN A 49 -3.82 -22.64 15.17
C GLN A 49 -5.17 -23.37 15.18
N ILE A 50 -5.73 -23.62 14.00
CA ILE A 50 -7.07 -24.24 13.86
C ILE A 50 -7.01 -25.75 13.55
N GLY A 51 -5.80 -26.31 13.38
CA GLY A 51 -5.61 -27.72 13.07
C GLY A 51 -6.08 -28.14 11.68
N MET A 52 -6.33 -27.20 10.77
CA MET A 52 -6.63 -27.45 9.36
C MET A 52 -5.33 -27.54 8.56
N ASP A 53 -5.27 -28.44 7.60
CA ASP A 53 -4.19 -28.37 6.62
C ASP A 53 -4.40 -27.17 5.66
N ARG A 54 -3.35 -26.85 4.92
CA ARG A 54 -3.40 -25.67 4.01
C ARG A 54 -4.46 -25.83 2.92
N HIS A 55 -4.68 -27.04 2.42
CA HIS A 55 -5.64 -27.28 1.35
C HIS A 55 -7.07 -27.11 1.87
N GLU A 56 -7.34 -27.62 3.07
CA GLU A 56 -8.61 -27.44 3.76
C GLU A 56 -8.89 -25.98 4.07
N LEU A 57 -7.87 -25.26 4.53
CA LEU A 57 -7.98 -23.83 4.83
C LEU A 57 -8.29 -23.01 3.56
N VAL A 58 -7.57 -23.27 2.48
CA VAL A 58 -7.78 -22.62 1.18
C VAL A 58 -9.18 -22.92 0.64
N SER A 59 -9.64 -24.18 0.72
CA SER A 59 -10.97 -24.61 0.30
C SER A 59 -12.08 -23.99 1.15
N THR A 60 -11.91 -23.98 2.49
CA THR A 60 -12.92 -23.47 3.44
C THR A 60 -13.14 -21.96 3.30
N PHE A 61 -12.08 -21.20 3.00
CA PHE A 61 -12.16 -19.76 2.84
C PHE A 61 -12.26 -19.32 1.37
N GLU A 62 -12.52 -20.26 0.43
CA GLU A 62 -12.51 -19.98 -1.02
C GLU A 62 -11.22 -19.29 -1.48
N ALA A 63 -10.13 -19.54 -0.74
CA ALA A 63 -8.88 -18.79 -0.86
C ALA A 63 -8.00 -19.24 -2.04
N GLU A 64 -8.47 -20.14 -2.91
CA GLU A 64 -7.69 -20.63 -4.06
C GLU A 64 -7.20 -19.47 -4.98
N ASN A 65 -7.92 -18.36 -4.97
CA ASN A 65 -7.57 -17.16 -5.73
C ASN A 65 -7.30 -15.93 -4.87
N HIS A 66 -7.19 -16.09 -3.53
CA HIS A 66 -6.98 -14.98 -2.64
C HIS A 66 -5.55 -14.96 -2.09
N ASP A 67 -4.90 -13.81 -2.23
CA ASP A 67 -3.58 -13.53 -1.66
C ASP A 67 -3.68 -13.30 -0.14
N ALA A 68 -4.86 -12.87 0.32
CA ALA A 68 -5.27 -12.71 1.72
C ALA A 68 -6.78 -12.86 1.86
N VAL A 69 -7.23 -13.21 3.06
CA VAL A 69 -8.64 -13.32 3.45
C VAL A 69 -8.86 -12.69 4.81
N SER A 70 -10.06 -12.18 5.05
CA SER A 70 -10.46 -11.67 6.36
C SER A 70 -11.77 -12.28 6.83
N SER A 71 -11.87 -12.48 8.14
CA SER A 71 -13.08 -12.97 8.81
C SER A 71 -13.33 -12.15 10.06
N VAL A 72 -14.61 -11.95 10.40
CA VAL A 72 -15.04 -11.27 11.62
C VAL A 72 -15.47 -12.30 12.65
N TYR A 73 -15.11 -12.07 13.92
CA TYR A 73 -15.58 -12.84 15.06
C TYR A 73 -15.88 -11.95 16.26
N LEU A 74 -16.74 -12.41 17.14
CA LEU A 74 -17.08 -11.69 18.36
C LEU A 74 -16.13 -12.08 19.50
N LYS A 75 -15.54 -11.08 20.15
CA LYS A 75 -14.76 -11.24 21.38
C LYS A 75 -15.17 -10.16 22.37
N ASN A 76 -15.65 -10.58 23.56
CA ASN A 76 -16.14 -9.67 24.59
C ASN A 76 -17.22 -8.68 24.09
N GLY A 77 -18.12 -9.16 23.21
CA GLY A 77 -19.21 -8.33 22.65
C GLY A 77 -18.76 -7.30 21.60
N ARG A 78 -17.51 -7.37 21.14
CA ARG A 78 -16.97 -6.50 20.09
C ARG A 78 -16.53 -7.32 18.89
N ASN A 79 -16.64 -6.71 17.70
CA ASN A 79 -16.10 -7.31 16.48
C ASN A 79 -14.57 -7.29 16.53
N HIS A 80 -13.98 -8.45 16.29
CA HIS A 80 -12.55 -8.61 16.02
C HIS A 80 -12.39 -9.23 14.65
N TYR A 81 -11.28 -8.95 14.01
CA TYR A 81 -10.99 -9.37 12.64
C TYR A 81 -9.74 -10.24 12.61
N LEU A 82 -9.88 -11.42 12.04
CA LEU A 82 -8.75 -12.28 11.68
C LEU A 82 -8.43 -12.03 10.22
N VAL A 83 -7.18 -11.65 9.93
CA VAL A 83 -6.69 -11.44 8.57
C VAL A 83 -5.55 -12.42 8.32
N ALA A 84 -5.74 -13.34 7.39
CA ALA A 84 -4.72 -14.31 7.03
C ALA A 84 -4.18 -14.04 5.62
N TYR A 85 -2.88 -14.23 5.42
CA TYR A 85 -2.23 -13.93 4.14
C TYR A 85 -1.20 -14.98 3.73
N ASN A 86 -0.92 -15.04 2.42
CA ASN A 86 0.07 -15.93 1.84
C ASN A 86 1.47 -15.31 1.85
N MET A 87 2.27 -15.62 2.87
CA MET A 87 3.65 -15.13 2.99
C MET A 87 4.62 -15.60 1.90
N ARG A 88 4.22 -16.55 1.05
CA ARG A 88 5.06 -17.06 -0.06
C ARG A 88 5.01 -16.17 -1.30
N LEU A 89 4.07 -15.23 -1.35
CA LEU A 89 3.94 -14.27 -2.44
C LEU A 89 4.97 -13.15 -2.30
N PRO A 90 5.35 -12.50 -3.40
CA PRO A 90 6.16 -11.29 -3.34
C PRO A 90 5.56 -10.24 -2.42
N GLN A 91 6.41 -9.53 -1.68
CA GLN A 91 6.00 -8.58 -0.63
C GLN A 91 4.96 -7.56 -1.12
N TYR A 92 5.12 -7.02 -2.32
CA TYR A 92 4.18 -6.04 -2.88
C TYR A 92 2.78 -6.61 -3.13
N ILE A 93 2.67 -7.93 -3.44
CA ILE A 93 1.37 -8.61 -3.58
C ILE A 93 0.73 -8.76 -2.21
N VAL A 94 1.51 -9.19 -1.20
CA VAL A 94 1.06 -9.30 0.19
C VAL A 94 0.58 -7.95 0.71
N GLN A 95 1.36 -6.88 0.52
CA GLN A 95 0.98 -5.53 0.96
C GLN A 95 -0.33 -5.08 0.31
N ARG A 96 -0.49 -5.29 -1.00
CA ARG A 96 -1.71 -4.94 -1.72
C ARG A 96 -2.91 -5.75 -1.23
N ALA A 97 -2.74 -7.05 -1.03
CA ALA A 97 -3.80 -7.93 -0.54
C ALA A 97 -4.24 -7.51 0.88
N LEU A 98 -3.29 -7.30 1.79
CA LEU A 98 -3.57 -6.84 3.15
C LEU A 98 -4.23 -5.46 3.18
N ALA A 99 -3.77 -4.52 2.35
CA ALA A 99 -4.41 -3.22 2.22
C ALA A 99 -5.85 -3.32 1.72
N ARG A 100 -6.15 -4.26 0.80
CA ARG A 100 -7.51 -4.51 0.32
C ARG A 100 -8.39 -5.11 1.42
N GLU A 101 -7.91 -6.08 2.18
CA GLU A 101 -8.65 -6.65 3.32
C GLU A 101 -8.92 -5.60 4.40
N MET A 102 -7.93 -4.74 4.70
CA MET A 102 -8.14 -3.58 5.57
C MET A 102 -9.24 -2.66 5.02
N GLY A 103 -9.27 -2.43 3.71
CA GLY A 103 -10.32 -1.66 3.03
C GLY A 103 -11.70 -2.26 3.24
N HIS A 104 -11.87 -3.58 3.07
CA HIS A 104 -13.14 -4.24 3.34
C HIS A 104 -13.62 -4.02 4.78
N ILE A 105 -12.73 -4.15 5.74
CA ILE A 105 -13.05 -4.01 7.16
C ILE A 105 -13.37 -2.55 7.52
N VAL A 106 -12.50 -1.62 7.15
CA VAL A 106 -12.64 -0.18 7.50
C VAL A 106 -13.87 0.45 6.83
N LEU A 107 -14.23 -0.01 5.64
CA LEU A 107 -15.43 0.42 4.93
C LEU A 107 -16.70 -0.29 5.40
N GLY A 108 -16.58 -1.26 6.32
CA GLY A 108 -17.71 -2.01 6.86
C GLY A 108 -18.44 -2.81 5.77
N HIS A 109 -17.68 -3.45 4.89
CA HIS A 109 -18.28 -4.27 3.85
C HIS A 109 -18.86 -5.55 4.44
N ASP A 110 -20.16 -5.68 4.30
CA ASP A 110 -20.93 -6.89 4.61
C ASP A 110 -21.51 -7.50 3.33
N GLY A 111 -22.29 -8.53 3.45
CA GLY A 111 -22.94 -9.19 2.31
C GLY A 111 -24.09 -8.42 1.66
N THR A 112 -24.45 -7.23 2.17
CA THR A 112 -25.65 -6.47 1.71
C THR A 112 -25.39 -5.68 0.43
N ARG A 113 -24.15 -5.33 0.14
CA ARG A 113 -23.75 -4.60 -1.08
C ARG A 113 -23.21 -5.57 -2.15
N PRO A 114 -23.41 -5.27 -3.45
CA PRO A 114 -22.83 -6.07 -4.54
C PRO A 114 -21.32 -6.26 -4.38
N GLU A 115 -20.84 -7.44 -4.71
CA GLU A 115 -19.44 -7.81 -4.51
C GLU A 115 -18.49 -6.96 -5.35
N ASP A 116 -18.83 -6.70 -6.61
CA ASP A 116 -18.07 -5.85 -7.52
C ASP A 116 -17.90 -4.42 -6.97
N VAL A 117 -18.94 -3.87 -6.33
CA VAL A 117 -18.90 -2.55 -5.66
C VAL A 117 -17.96 -2.58 -4.46
N ARG A 118 -18.09 -3.60 -3.58
CA ARG A 118 -17.23 -3.77 -2.40
C ARG A 118 -15.76 -3.92 -2.80
N ASN A 119 -15.49 -4.75 -3.80
CA ASN A 119 -14.14 -4.99 -4.32
C ASN A 119 -13.54 -3.72 -4.93
N ALA A 120 -14.32 -2.93 -5.69
CA ALA A 120 -13.85 -1.67 -6.26
C ALA A 120 -13.50 -0.63 -5.17
N GLU A 121 -14.33 -0.50 -4.15
CA GLU A 121 -14.06 0.40 -3.00
C GLU A 121 -12.84 -0.05 -2.20
N ALA A 122 -12.71 -1.35 -1.89
CA ALA A 122 -11.57 -1.89 -1.15
C ALA A 122 -10.26 -1.73 -1.93
N LEU A 123 -10.30 -1.91 -3.25
CA LEU A 123 -9.15 -1.67 -4.11
C LEU A 123 -8.76 -0.19 -4.16
N CYS A 124 -9.74 0.71 -4.24
CA CYS A 124 -9.50 2.15 -4.18
C CYS A 124 -8.86 2.55 -2.83
N PHE A 125 -9.38 2.02 -1.72
CA PHE A 125 -8.78 2.20 -0.40
C PHE A 125 -7.31 1.74 -0.39
N ALA A 126 -7.04 0.52 -0.86
CA ALA A 126 -5.69 -0.04 -0.91
C ALA A 126 -4.73 0.83 -1.72
N HIS A 127 -5.16 1.33 -2.87
CA HIS A 127 -4.35 2.24 -3.67
C HIS A 127 -4.02 3.54 -2.93
N HIS A 128 -4.99 4.15 -2.24
CA HIS A 128 -4.77 5.37 -1.47
C HIS A 128 -3.95 5.16 -0.20
N LEU A 129 -4.02 3.96 0.40
CA LEU A 129 -3.19 3.60 1.55
C LEU A 129 -1.73 3.42 1.15
N LEU A 130 -1.48 2.63 0.08
CA LEU A 130 -0.12 2.29 -0.37
C LEU A 130 0.57 3.41 -1.17
N CYS A 131 -0.21 4.26 -1.82
CA CYS A 131 0.29 5.39 -2.61
C CYS A 131 -0.53 6.65 -2.32
N PRO A 132 -0.29 7.31 -1.18
CA PRO A 132 -1.01 8.52 -0.82
C PRO A 132 -0.78 9.62 -1.86
N ARG A 133 -1.83 10.09 -2.52
CA ARG A 133 -1.70 11.16 -3.54
C ARG A 133 -1.05 12.42 -2.98
N ALA A 134 -1.32 12.73 -1.70
CA ALA A 134 -0.71 13.89 -1.04
C ALA A 134 0.82 13.76 -0.95
N LEU A 135 1.38 12.56 -0.73
CA LEU A 135 2.80 12.27 -0.79
C LEU A 135 3.35 12.48 -2.20
N ILE A 136 2.70 11.90 -3.20
CA ILE A 136 3.14 12.04 -4.61
C ILE A 136 3.13 13.52 -5.04
N HIS A 137 2.11 14.28 -4.64
CA HIS A 137 2.06 15.72 -4.91
C HIS A 137 3.16 16.50 -4.18
N ALA A 138 3.56 16.08 -2.97
CA ALA A 138 4.68 16.70 -2.25
C ALA A 138 6.00 16.48 -2.98
N ILE A 139 6.29 15.26 -3.43
CA ILE A 139 7.47 14.91 -4.23
C ILE A 139 7.48 15.71 -5.55
N GLN A 140 6.34 15.77 -6.22
CA GLN A 140 6.20 16.56 -7.47
C GLN A 140 6.40 18.06 -7.25
N ALA A 141 5.85 18.62 -6.17
CA ALA A 141 6.01 20.03 -5.82
C ALA A 141 7.46 20.40 -5.48
N ALA A 142 8.25 19.44 -5.03
CA ALA A 142 9.69 19.58 -4.81
C ALA A 142 10.54 19.47 -6.11
N GLY A 143 9.89 19.40 -7.29
CA GLY A 143 10.54 19.43 -8.60
C GLY A 143 10.85 18.07 -9.21
N VAL A 144 10.52 16.97 -8.53
CA VAL A 144 10.77 15.61 -9.05
C VAL A 144 9.71 15.25 -10.10
N LYS A 145 10.17 14.84 -11.28
CA LYS A 145 9.27 14.31 -12.32
C LYS A 145 8.73 12.94 -11.91
N ILE A 146 7.42 12.80 -11.80
CA ILE A 146 6.79 11.55 -11.42
C ILE A 146 6.81 10.56 -12.59
N THR A 147 7.75 9.64 -12.56
CA THR A 147 7.90 8.50 -13.48
C THR A 147 7.34 7.22 -12.86
N THR A 148 7.25 6.15 -13.64
CA THR A 148 6.89 4.81 -13.12
C THR A 148 7.92 4.32 -12.11
N GLU A 149 9.19 4.63 -12.33
CA GLU A 149 10.29 4.28 -11.44
C GLU A 149 10.19 5.02 -10.10
N VAL A 150 9.99 6.34 -10.11
CA VAL A 150 9.76 7.13 -8.89
C VAL A 150 8.56 6.61 -8.11
N LEU A 151 7.45 6.30 -8.78
CA LEU A 151 6.30 5.69 -8.13
C LEU A 151 6.63 4.30 -7.57
N GLY A 152 7.36 3.48 -8.31
CA GLY A 152 7.79 2.14 -7.84
C GLY A 152 8.65 2.24 -6.59
N ASN A 153 9.66 3.10 -6.59
CA ASN A 153 10.56 3.31 -5.46
C ASN A 153 9.81 3.88 -4.23
N THR A 154 8.87 4.80 -4.46
CA THR A 154 8.08 5.40 -3.38
C THR A 154 7.04 4.44 -2.79
N THR A 155 6.43 3.58 -3.61
CA THR A 155 5.29 2.76 -3.17
C THR A 155 5.65 1.29 -2.98
N GLY A 156 6.84 0.86 -3.40
CA GLY A 156 7.22 -0.54 -3.45
C GLY A 156 6.40 -1.38 -4.45
N CYS A 157 5.59 -0.73 -5.29
CA CYS A 157 4.69 -1.40 -6.21
C CYS A 157 5.32 -1.58 -7.58
N TYR A 158 5.21 -2.78 -8.13
CA TYR A 158 5.60 -3.06 -9.50
C TYR A 158 4.60 -2.49 -10.51
N GLU A 159 5.04 -2.38 -11.77
CA GLU A 159 4.33 -1.73 -12.87
C GLU A 159 2.83 -2.09 -12.99
N ARG A 160 2.46 -3.37 -12.82
CA ARG A 160 1.04 -3.81 -12.89
C ARG A 160 0.19 -3.16 -11.80
N CYS A 161 0.72 -3.01 -10.59
CA CYS A 161 0.03 -2.32 -9.50
C CYS A 161 -0.11 -0.83 -9.82
N LEU A 162 0.96 -0.21 -10.34
CA LEU A 162 0.96 1.19 -10.74
C LEU A 162 -0.04 1.49 -11.87
N ILE A 163 -0.18 0.58 -12.84
CA ILE A 163 -1.22 0.69 -13.89
C ILE A 163 -2.62 0.67 -13.26
N GLY A 164 -2.86 -0.21 -12.31
CA GLY A 164 -4.13 -0.26 -11.56
C GLY A 164 -4.40 1.04 -10.81
N MET A 165 -3.39 1.58 -10.12
CA MET A 165 -3.48 2.85 -9.39
C MET A 165 -3.78 4.03 -10.32
N ARG A 166 -3.17 4.09 -11.51
CA ARG A 166 -3.45 5.12 -12.52
C ARG A 166 -4.88 5.07 -13.06
N LYS A 167 -5.50 3.88 -13.07
CA LYS A 167 -6.90 3.68 -13.48
C LYS A 167 -7.90 3.96 -12.36
N THR A 168 -7.45 4.16 -11.12
CA THR A 168 -8.33 4.54 -10.02
C THR A 168 -8.95 5.90 -10.33
N PRO A 169 -10.29 6.02 -10.23
CA PRO A 169 -10.98 7.26 -10.52
C PRO A 169 -10.42 8.45 -9.73
N ALA A 170 -10.60 9.65 -10.26
CA ALA A 170 -10.31 10.86 -9.50
C ALA A 170 -11.15 10.87 -8.21
N THR A 171 -10.48 11.04 -7.08
CA THR A 171 -11.09 11.03 -5.75
C THR A 171 -10.86 12.35 -5.06
N HIS A 172 -11.82 12.73 -4.24
CA HIS A 172 -11.70 13.90 -3.39
C HIS A 172 -11.41 13.45 -1.95
N VAL A 173 -10.22 13.80 -1.45
CA VAL A 173 -9.87 13.69 -0.02
C VAL A 173 -9.92 15.09 0.58
N PRO A 174 -10.50 15.29 1.76
CA PRO A 174 -10.57 16.60 2.42
C PRO A 174 -9.20 17.29 2.48
N PRO A 175 -9.12 18.61 2.19
CA PRO A 175 -7.85 19.34 2.12
C PRO A 175 -7.03 19.32 3.41
N ASP A 176 -7.70 19.27 4.57
CA ASP A 176 -7.06 19.17 5.89
C ASP A 176 -6.37 17.82 6.09
N LEU A 177 -6.98 16.72 5.65
CA LEU A 177 -6.34 15.39 5.68
C LEU A 177 -5.13 15.33 4.73
N ASN A 178 -5.27 15.88 3.52
CA ASN A 178 -4.15 15.96 2.58
C ASN A 178 -2.98 16.77 3.15
N ARG A 179 -3.25 17.89 3.84
CA ARG A 179 -2.22 18.67 4.51
C ARG A 179 -1.53 17.86 5.60
N ARG A 180 -2.30 17.22 6.48
CA ARG A 180 -1.76 16.38 7.57
C ARG A 180 -0.89 15.24 7.05
N ILE A 181 -1.28 14.59 5.93
CA ILE A 181 -0.45 13.56 5.30
C ILE A 181 0.86 14.18 4.79
N ARG A 182 0.83 15.33 4.11
CA ARG A 182 2.06 16.01 3.66
C ARG A 182 2.99 16.33 4.83
N ASP A 183 2.43 16.91 5.90
CA ASP A 183 3.20 17.25 7.09
C ASP A 183 3.82 16.00 7.73
N GLN A 184 3.08 14.89 7.77
CA GLN A 184 3.51 13.63 8.35
C GLN A 184 4.62 12.95 7.53
N PHE A 185 4.64 13.11 6.21
CA PHE A 185 5.66 12.56 5.31
C PHE A 185 6.79 13.56 4.97
N ALA A 186 6.85 14.72 5.62
CA ALA A 186 7.82 15.77 5.27
C ALA A 186 9.27 15.30 5.34
N ASP A 187 9.63 14.61 6.42
CA ASP A 187 11.00 14.07 6.61
C ASP A 187 11.33 13.03 5.55
N TYR A 188 10.41 12.10 5.27
CA TYR A 188 10.57 11.12 4.19
C TYR A 188 10.79 11.80 2.82
N VAL A 189 10.04 12.86 2.51
CA VAL A 189 10.21 13.60 1.24
C VAL A 189 11.59 14.26 1.19
N SER A 190 12.06 14.82 2.30
CA SER A 190 13.41 15.41 2.37
C SER A 190 14.50 14.36 2.12
N GLU A 191 14.45 13.23 2.82
CA GLU A 191 15.40 12.13 2.63
C GLU A 191 15.37 11.56 1.21
N PHE A 192 14.17 11.45 0.62
CA PHE A 192 14.00 11.00 -0.76
C PHE A 192 14.68 11.97 -1.75
N LEU A 193 14.57 13.29 -1.55
CA LEU A 193 15.19 14.31 -2.40
C LEU A 193 16.72 14.29 -2.27
N ASP A 194 17.24 14.14 -1.07
CA ASP A 194 18.67 14.03 -0.82
C ASP A 194 19.25 12.80 -1.54
N PHE A 195 18.54 11.67 -1.49
CA PHE A 195 18.94 10.46 -2.19
C PHE A 195 18.90 10.62 -3.72
N GLN A 196 17.86 11.30 -4.27
CA GLN A 196 17.80 11.59 -5.72
C GLN A 196 18.95 12.50 -6.17
N THR A 197 19.31 13.48 -5.34
CA THR A 197 20.44 14.37 -5.60
C THR A 197 21.77 13.63 -5.61
N TYR A 198 21.95 12.73 -4.64
CA TYR A 198 23.14 11.86 -4.56
C TYR A 198 23.30 10.98 -5.83
N LEU A 199 22.20 10.31 -6.25
CA LEU A 199 22.23 9.48 -7.46
C LEU A 199 22.57 10.28 -8.72
N SER A 200 22.04 11.50 -8.87
CA SER A 200 22.35 12.35 -10.03
C SER A 200 23.82 12.77 -10.08
N GLN A 201 24.45 12.99 -8.92
CA GLN A 201 25.87 13.33 -8.83
C GLN A 201 26.78 12.15 -9.15
N GLU A 202 26.40 10.92 -8.77
CA GLU A 202 27.14 9.70 -9.11
C GLU A 202 27.10 9.42 -10.62
N ASP A 203 25.93 9.57 -11.27
CA ASP A 203 25.79 9.42 -12.71
C ASP A 203 26.65 10.41 -13.47
N ASP A 204 26.65 11.70 -13.07
CA ASP A 204 27.50 12.73 -13.68
C ASP A 204 28.99 12.43 -13.49
N SER A 205 29.40 11.92 -12.34
CA SER A 205 30.79 11.56 -12.07
C SER A 205 31.26 10.34 -12.86
N MET A 206 30.38 9.34 -13.06
CA MET A 206 30.68 8.18 -13.90
C MET A 206 30.80 8.57 -15.39
N ILE A 207 29.92 9.43 -15.87
CA ILE A 207 29.98 9.95 -17.26
C ILE A 207 31.26 10.74 -17.48
N ALA A 208 31.65 11.61 -16.54
CA ALA A 208 32.88 12.40 -16.61
C ALA A 208 34.12 11.50 -16.59
N ASN A 209 34.14 10.46 -15.76
CA ASN A 209 35.24 9.47 -15.71
C ASN A 209 35.31 8.62 -16.98
N PHE A 210 34.20 8.26 -17.59
CA PHE A 210 34.16 7.52 -18.86
C PHE A 210 34.63 8.37 -20.03
N GLY A 211 34.25 9.67 -20.05
CA GLY A 211 34.74 10.64 -21.04
C GLY A 211 36.25 10.79 -20.99
N SER A 212 36.83 10.99 -19.80
CA SER A 212 38.31 11.13 -19.64
C SER A 212 39.09 9.85 -19.96
N PHE A 213 38.44 8.67 -19.81
CA PHE A 213 39.03 7.37 -20.20
C PHE A 213 39.08 7.21 -21.72
N MET A 214 38.08 7.69 -22.46
CA MET A 214 38.04 7.62 -23.92
C MET A 214 39.00 8.61 -24.59
N ASP A 215 39.19 9.79 -24.01
CA ASP A 215 40.11 10.83 -24.51
C ASP A 215 41.62 10.38 -24.42
N GLY A 216 41.92 9.40 -23.56
CA GLY A 216 43.30 8.83 -23.43
C GLY A 216 43.68 7.75 -24.46
N TYR A 217 42.79 7.42 -25.39
CA TYR A 217 43.07 6.41 -26.45
C TYR A 217 43.23 6.98 -27.85
N GLU A 218 43.28 8.31 -28.02
CA GLU A 218 43.50 8.98 -29.31
C GLU A 218 44.94 9.50 -29.50
N GLU A 219 45.97 8.96 -28.82
CA GLU A 219 47.36 9.21 -29.11
C GLU A 219 48.11 7.99 -29.71
#